data_aa1c428129c1e549b646435907039429
#
_entry.id   aa1c428129c1e549b646435907039429
#
_cell.length_a   1.000
_cell.length_b   1.000
_cell.length_c   1.000
_cell.angle_alpha   90.00
_cell.angle_beta   90.00
_cell.angle_gamma   90.00
#
_symmetry.space_group_name_H-M   'P 1'
#
loop_
_entity.id
_entity.type
_entity.pdbx_description
1 polymer ?
#
loop_
_entity_poly.entity_id
_entity_poly.type
_entity_poly.pdbx_seq_one_letter_code
_entity_poly.pdbx_strand_id
1 'polypeptide(L)'
;MLSSLLRASSCRALAGACSGAAALAGTRASVLGRRHYLAPSLLAGLDAYGEQFGHVRVPKKFVVPDADGWPEEARGLALGLQVSGLRTQKKRGTLSQDDVAQLEALRFVWDVPEWRWQCVLQSLLAYQEVHGDLEVPRAFVVPSEAPWPEEAWG
;
A
#
# COMPACT_ATOMS: atom_id res chain seq x y z
N MET A 1 48.80 23.73 -12.02
CA MET A 1 49.79 23.67 -10.93
C MET A 1 49.21 22.90 -9.81
N LEU A 2 49.79 21.72 -9.67
CA LEU A 2 50.15 20.97 -8.45
C LEU A 2 48.96 20.42 -7.65
N SER A 3 48.68 19.14 -7.81
CA SER A 3 49.39 17.95 -7.26
C SER A 3 48.95 17.59 -5.85
N SER A 4 48.40 16.38 -5.78
CA SER A 4 48.93 15.24 -4.99
C SER A 4 48.44 15.17 -3.56
N LEU A 5 48.10 14.08 -2.92
CA LEU A 5 48.47 12.66 -2.88
C LEU A 5 47.53 11.94 -1.89
N LEU A 6 47.01 10.80 -2.25
CA LEU A 6 47.21 9.48 -1.66
C LEU A 6 47.47 9.40 -0.13
N ARG A 7 46.62 8.68 0.60
CA ARG A 7 47.10 7.57 1.47
C ARG A 7 46.00 6.55 1.75
N ALA A 8 46.24 5.40 1.24
CA ALA A 8 45.67 4.15 1.71
C ALA A 8 46.35 3.78 3.06
N SER A 9 45.61 3.22 3.98
CA SER A 9 46.17 2.46 5.11
C SER A 9 45.32 1.24 5.37
N SER A 10 45.84 0.12 4.88
CA SER A 10 45.54 -1.22 5.35
C SER A 10 45.87 -1.34 6.84
N CYS A 11 45.03 -1.95 7.62
CA CYS A 11 45.43 -2.70 8.81
C CYS A 11 44.71 -4.04 8.89
N ARG A 12 45.56 -5.02 8.81
CA ARG A 12 45.39 -6.47 8.92
C ARG A 12 44.79 -6.94 10.24
N ALA A 13 44.01 -7.97 10.09
CA ALA A 13 43.81 -9.16 10.92
C ALA A 13 44.46 -9.25 12.29
N LEU A 14 43.63 -9.61 13.27
CA LEU A 14 44.04 -10.57 14.31
C LEU A 14 42.88 -11.51 14.62
N ALA A 15 43.18 -12.77 14.39
CA ALA A 15 42.35 -13.90 14.76
C ALA A 15 42.41 -14.05 16.30
N GLY A 16 41.28 -14.32 16.91
CA GLY A 16 41.16 -14.73 18.31
C GLY A 16 40.02 -15.71 18.45
N ALA A 17 40.37 -16.96 18.37
CA ALA A 17 39.51 -18.08 18.73
C ALA A 17 39.25 -18.06 20.24
N CYS A 18 38.00 -18.04 20.68
CA CYS A 18 37.59 -18.56 21.97
C CYS A 18 36.35 -19.40 21.81
N SER A 19 36.62 -20.69 21.95
CA SER A 19 35.68 -21.74 22.21
C SER A 19 34.94 -21.48 23.51
N GLY A 20 33.62 -21.52 23.49
CA GLY A 20 32.77 -21.40 24.65
C GLY A 20 31.39 -21.96 24.31
N ALA A 21 31.26 -23.27 24.50
CA ALA A 21 29.99 -23.97 24.49
C ALA A 21 29.17 -23.49 25.71
N ALA A 22 28.01 -22.89 25.47
CA ALA A 22 27.00 -22.74 26.51
C ALA A 22 25.61 -22.85 25.92
N ALA A 23 25.03 -24.02 26.19
CA ALA A 23 23.64 -24.25 26.60
C ALA A 23 22.53 -23.63 25.77
N LEU A 24 21.92 -24.42 24.96
CA LEU A 24 20.50 -24.70 24.81
C LEU A 24 19.61 -24.03 25.86
N ALA A 25 19.10 -22.86 25.60
CA ALA A 25 17.83 -22.42 26.11
C ALA A 25 16.89 -22.34 24.91
N GLY A 26 16.25 -23.45 24.63
CA GLY A 26 15.15 -23.52 23.70
C GLY A 26 14.01 -22.64 24.17
N THR A 27 14.01 -21.40 23.77
CA THR A 27 12.80 -20.63 23.74
C THR A 27 11.98 -21.18 22.58
N ARG A 28 11.17 -22.16 22.89
CA ARG A 28 9.98 -22.45 22.10
C ARG A 28 9.17 -21.14 22.08
N ALA A 29 9.50 -20.25 21.16
CA ALA A 29 8.55 -19.30 20.65
C ALA A 29 7.42 -20.17 20.13
N SER A 30 6.34 -20.25 20.91
CA SER A 30 5.09 -20.79 20.46
C SER A 30 4.72 -19.98 19.22
N VAL A 31 4.91 -20.59 18.08
CA VAL A 31 4.28 -20.22 16.82
C VAL A 31 2.79 -20.54 17.02
N LEU A 32 2.16 -19.76 17.91
CA LEU A 32 0.72 -19.56 17.85
C LEU A 32 0.51 -18.90 16.49
N GLY A 33 0.00 -19.72 15.57
CA GLY A 33 -0.24 -19.32 14.20
C GLY A 33 -0.91 -17.95 14.16
N ARG A 34 -0.14 -16.92 13.85
CA ARG A 34 -0.71 -15.66 13.43
C ARG A 34 -1.61 -16.01 12.25
N ARG A 35 -2.91 -15.98 12.47
CA ARG A 35 -3.85 -16.07 11.36
C ARG A 35 -3.54 -14.87 10.48
N HIS A 36 -2.80 -15.10 9.41
CA HIS A 36 -2.72 -14.13 8.34
C HIS A 36 -4.15 -13.95 7.83
N TYR A 37 -4.72 -12.78 8.07
CA TYR A 37 -6.06 -12.43 7.58
C TYR A 37 -6.06 -12.24 6.06
N LEU A 38 -4.88 -12.11 5.46
CA LEU A 38 -4.72 -11.95 4.03
C LEU A 38 -4.55 -13.33 3.37
N ALA A 39 -5.64 -13.82 2.79
CA ALA A 39 -5.56 -14.98 1.91
C ALA A 39 -4.78 -14.59 0.63
N PRO A 40 -3.94 -15.49 0.07
CA PRO A 40 -3.26 -15.22 -1.20
C PRO A 40 -4.22 -14.83 -2.33
N SER A 41 -5.39 -15.46 -2.39
CA SER A 41 -6.46 -15.12 -3.34
C SER A 41 -6.97 -13.69 -3.20
N LEU A 42 -6.99 -13.15 -1.99
CA LEU A 42 -7.38 -11.77 -1.74
C LEU A 42 -6.33 -10.79 -2.28
N LEU A 43 -5.05 -11.05 -2.02
CA LEU A 43 -3.95 -10.21 -2.52
C LEU A 43 -3.89 -10.25 -4.05
N ALA A 44 -3.96 -11.44 -4.65
CA ALA A 44 -3.99 -11.61 -6.10
C ALA A 44 -5.21 -10.89 -6.72
N GLY A 45 -6.37 -10.96 -6.08
CA GLY A 45 -7.57 -10.25 -6.53
C GLY A 45 -7.46 -8.73 -6.42
N LEU A 46 -6.80 -8.20 -5.38
CA LEU A 46 -6.55 -6.77 -5.22
C LEU A 46 -5.54 -6.24 -6.24
N ASP A 47 -4.49 -7.01 -6.50
CA ASP A 47 -3.46 -6.68 -7.47
C ASP A 47 -4.04 -6.60 -8.89
N ALA A 48 -4.75 -7.65 -9.31
CA ALA A 48 -5.46 -7.68 -10.59
C ALA A 48 -6.51 -6.54 -10.71
N TYR A 49 -7.20 -6.21 -9.60
CA TYR A 49 -8.12 -5.08 -9.58
C TYR A 49 -7.37 -3.76 -9.81
N GLY A 50 -6.23 -3.58 -9.14
CA GLY A 50 -5.37 -2.41 -9.32
C GLY A 50 -4.84 -2.25 -10.75
N GLU A 51 -4.41 -3.35 -11.37
CA GLU A 51 -3.96 -3.36 -12.77
C GLU A 51 -5.06 -2.99 -13.76
N GLN A 52 -6.29 -3.50 -13.56
CA GLN A 52 -7.40 -3.26 -14.49
C GLN A 52 -8.02 -1.87 -14.34
N PHE A 53 -8.11 -1.36 -13.12
CA PHE A 53 -8.83 -0.11 -12.82
C PHE A 53 -7.90 1.07 -12.47
N GLY A 54 -6.59 0.85 -12.35
CA GLY A 54 -5.63 1.87 -11.97
C GLY A 54 -5.71 2.29 -10.48
N HIS A 55 -6.57 1.65 -9.69
CA HIS A 55 -6.74 1.98 -8.27
C HIS A 55 -7.27 0.78 -7.45
N VAL A 56 -7.08 0.80 -6.13
CA VAL A 56 -7.52 -0.28 -5.21
C VAL A 56 -8.75 0.14 -4.38
N ARG A 57 -9.64 0.94 -4.96
CA ARG A 57 -10.90 1.39 -4.33
C ARG A 57 -12.05 0.46 -4.66
N VAL A 58 -11.99 -0.77 -4.20
CA VAL A 58 -12.98 -1.79 -4.52
C VAL A 58 -14.34 -1.45 -3.93
N PRO A 59 -15.43 -1.38 -4.73
CA PRO A 59 -16.78 -1.19 -4.24
C PRO A 59 -17.23 -2.36 -3.37
N LYS A 60 -18.03 -2.10 -2.31
CA LYS A 60 -18.46 -3.15 -1.36
C LYS A 60 -19.17 -4.34 -2.01
N LYS A 61 -19.90 -4.11 -3.11
CA LYS A 61 -20.66 -5.14 -3.82
C LYS A 61 -19.85 -5.86 -4.90
N PHE A 62 -18.56 -5.53 -5.07
CA PHE A 62 -17.75 -6.10 -6.13
C PHE A 62 -17.42 -7.55 -5.84
N VAL A 63 -17.68 -8.39 -6.83
CA VAL A 63 -17.30 -9.80 -6.86
C VAL A 63 -16.39 -9.97 -8.07
N VAL A 64 -15.28 -10.67 -7.89
CA VAL A 64 -14.33 -10.94 -8.98
C VAL A 64 -15.04 -11.80 -10.04
N PRO A 65 -15.10 -11.33 -11.28
CA PRO A 65 -15.75 -12.10 -12.35
C PRO A 65 -14.92 -13.34 -12.72
N ASP A 66 -15.63 -14.37 -13.20
CA ASP A 66 -14.99 -15.55 -13.80
C ASP A 66 -14.68 -15.26 -15.27
N ALA A 67 -13.61 -14.49 -15.49
CA ALA A 67 -13.19 -14.04 -16.80
C ALA A 67 -11.66 -14.05 -16.92
N ASP A 68 -11.17 -14.06 -18.14
CA ASP A 68 -9.74 -13.91 -18.42
C ASP A 68 -9.24 -12.56 -17.93
N GLY A 69 -8.01 -12.54 -17.38
CA GLY A 69 -7.44 -11.36 -16.74
C GLY A 69 -7.61 -11.33 -15.22
N TRP A 70 -8.33 -12.34 -14.65
CA TRP A 70 -8.42 -12.51 -13.20
C TRP A 70 -7.75 -13.81 -12.76
N PRO A 71 -6.98 -13.80 -11.64
CA PRO A 71 -6.37 -15.00 -11.08
C PRO A 71 -7.44 -16.06 -10.76
N GLU A 72 -7.18 -17.31 -11.11
CA GLU A 72 -8.13 -18.40 -10.86
C GLU A 72 -8.52 -18.52 -9.39
N GLU A 73 -7.55 -18.35 -8.50
CA GLU A 73 -7.75 -18.39 -7.05
C GLU A 73 -8.63 -17.24 -6.52
N ALA A 74 -8.78 -16.16 -7.27
CA ALA A 74 -9.59 -14.99 -6.90
C ALA A 74 -10.98 -14.98 -7.54
N ARG A 75 -11.22 -15.79 -8.56
CA ARG A 75 -12.52 -15.82 -9.27
C ARG A 75 -13.66 -16.15 -8.32
N GLY A 76 -14.77 -15.44 -8.45
CA GLY A 76 -15.94 -15.58 -7.59
C GLY A 76 -15.76 -15.03 -6.17
N LEU A 77 -14.58 -14.50 -5.81
CA LEU A 77 -14.35 -13.90 -4.51
C LEU A 77 -15.15 -12.61 -4.35
N ALA A 78 -15.90 -12.49 -3.25
CA ALA A 78 -16.57 -11.24 -2.88
C ALA A 78 -15.56 -10.21 -2.37
N LEU A 79 -14.70 -9.72 -3.28
CA LEU A 79 -13.54 -8.85 -2.98
C LEU A 79 -13.96 -7.61 -2.21
N GLY A 80 -15.08 -6.98 -2.58
CA GLY A 80 -15.59 -5.80 -1.89
C GLY A 80 -15.96 -6.02 -0.44
N LEU A 81 -16.51 -7.20 -0.10
CA LEU A 81 -16.82 -7.58 1.28
C LEU A 81 -15.55 -7.83 2.09
N GLN A 82 -14.57 -8.52 1.49
CA GLN A 82 -13.27 -8.77 2.12
C GLN A 82 -12.55 -7.45 2.45
N VAL A 83 -12.48 -6.54 1.49
CA VAL A 83 -11.91 -5.20 1.66
C VAL A 83 -12.62 -4.41 2.77
N SER A 84 -13.95 -4.47 2.82
CA SER A 84 -14.73 -3.83 3.89
C SER A 84 -14.42 -4.44 5.27
N GLY A 85 -14.23 -5.75 5.31
CA GLY A 85 -13.81 -6.50 6.51
C GLY A 85 -12.44 -6.04 7.01
N LEU A 86 -11.45 -5.92 6.12
CA LEU A 86 -10.10 -5.45 6.45
C LEU A 86 -10.11 -4.03 7.05
N ARG A 87 -10.87 -3.11 6.47
CA ARG A 87 -11.03 -1.75 7.01
C ARG A 87 -11.60 -1.77 8.42
N THR A 88 -12.59 -2.64 8.67
CA THR A 88 -13.18 -2.82 10.01
C THR A 88 -12.18 -3.41 11.00
N GLN A 89 -11.39 -4.39 10.58
CA GLN A 89 -10.35 -5.02 11.40
C GLN A 89 -9.25 -4.03 11.77
N LYS A 90 -8.79 -3.19 10.82
CA LYS A 90 -7.84 -2.12 11.12
C LYS A 90 -8.40 -1.14 12.15
N LYS A 91 -9.65 -0.70 12.00
CA LYS A 91 -10.31 0.20 12.98
C LYS A 91 -10.42 -0.42 14.38
N ARG A 92 -10.55 -1.75 14.47
CA ARG A 92 -10.59 -2.50 15.74
C ARG A 92 -9.20 -2.82 16.29
N GLY A 93 -8.13 -2.56 15.55
CA GLY A 93 -6.76 -2.90 15.93
C GLY A 93 -6.46 -4.40 15.93
N THR A 94 -7.24 -5.21 15.20
CA THR A 94 -7.10 -6.67 15.15
C THR A 94 -6.25 -7.16 13.97
N LEU A 95 -5.93 -6.26 13.03
CA LEU A 95 -5.09 -6.57 11.88
C LEU A 95 -3.60 -6.52 12.27
N SER A 96 -2.79 -7.46 11.76
CA SER A 96 -1.36 -7.46 12.03
C SER A 96 -0.64 -6.32 11.32
N GLN A 97 0.50 -5.88 11.86
CA GLN A 97 1.31 -4.83 11.21
C GLN A 97 1.87 -5.32 9.86
N ASP A 98 2.20 -6.61 9.75
CA ASP A 98 2.69 -7.22 8.52
C ASP A 98 1.61 -7.19 7.41
N ASP A 99 0.34 -7.51 7.79
CA ASP A 99 -0.80 -7.43 6.86
C ASP A 99 -1.08 -5.98 6.43
N VAL A 100 -0.96 -5.03 7.37
CA VAL A 100 -1.11 -3.60 7.06
C VAL A 100 -0.02 -3.16 6.07
N ALA A 101 1.24 -3.53 6.29
CA ALA A 101 2.34 -3.15 5.41
C ALA A 101 2.18 -3.73 3.99
N GLN A 102 1.71 -4.98 3.87
CA GLN A 102 1.43 -5.59 2.57
C GLN A 102 0.33 -4.84 1.80
N LEU A 103 -0.73 -4.46 2.48
CA LEU A 103 -1.83 -3.69 1.87
C LEU A 103 -1.41 -2.25 1.50
N GLU A 104 -0.57 -1.62 2.32
CA GLU A 104 -0.02 -0.29 2.03
C GLU A 104 0.92 -0.30 0.81
N ALA A 105 1.67 -1.39 0.61
CA ALA A 105 2.46 -1.59 -0.60
C ALA A 105 1.60 -1.62 -1.88
N LEU A 106 0.36 -2.08 -1.79
CA LEU A 106 -0.63 -2.06 -2.87
C LEU A 106 -1.40 -0.72 -2.97
N ARG A 107 -0.97 0.33 -2.28
CA ARG A 107 -1.66 1.63 -2.20
C ARG A 107 -3.11 1.53 -1.73
N PHE A 108 -3.35 0.63 -0.76
CA PHE A 108 -4.69 0.38 -0.25
C PHE A 108 -5.27 1.58 0.49
N VAL A 109 -6.46 2.01 0.09
CA VAL A 109 -7.16 3.14 0.72
C VAL A 109 -7.95 2.65 1.94
N TRP A 110 -7.49 3.01 3.14
CA TRP A 110 -8.11 2.61 4.41
C TRP A 110 -9.38 3.40 4.71
N ASP A 111 -9.35 4.70 4.53
CA ASP A 111 -10.50 5.58 4.73
C ASP A 111 -10.89 6.26 3.42
N VAL A 112 -11.98 5.80 2.81
CA VAL A 112 -12.46 6.32 1.53
C VAL A 112 -13.03 7.74 1.66
N PRO A 113 -13.78 8.10 2.71
CA PRO A 113 -14.19 9.49 2.98
C PRO A 113 -13.02 10.45 3.08
N GLU A 114 -12.00 10.11 3.87
CA GLU A 114 -10.80 10.95 4.02
C GLU A 114 -10.05 11.07 2.70
N TRP A 115 -9.87 9.97 1.98
CA TRP A 115 -9.24 9.99 0.66
C TRP A 115 -9.99 10.92 -0.32
N ARG A 116 -11.34 10.85 -0.35
CA ARG A 116 -12.15 11.77 -1.18
C ARG A 116 -11.97 13.22 -0.79
N TRP A 117 -11.92 13.48 0.50
CA TRP A 117 -11.69 14.84 1.01
C TRP A 117 -10.34 15.38 0.55
N GLN A 118 -9.29 14.58 0.61
CA GLN A 118 -7.96 14.95 0.11
C GLN A 118 -7.98 15.23 -1.40
N CYS A 119 -8.67 14.42 -2.20
CA CYS A 119 -8.84 14.69 -3.64
C CYS A 119 -9.54 16.02 -3.89
N VAL A 120 -10.60 16.33 -3.15
CA VAL A 120 -11.31 17.62 -3.28
C VAL A 120 -10.40 18.79 -2.90
N LEU A 121 -9.65 18.68 -1.80
CA LEU A 121 -8.71 19.72 -1.38
C LEU A 121 -7.61 19.96 -2.43
N GLN A 122 -7.03 18.90 -2.97
CA GLN A 122 -6.03 18.98 -4.03
C GLN A 122 -6.61 19.67 -5.29
N SER A 123 -7.83 19.30 -5.66
CA SER A 123 -8.53 19.92 -6.81
C SER A 123 -8.83 21.39 -6.57
N LEU A 124 -9.21 21.78 -5.36
CA LEU A 124 -9.45 23.21 -5.01
C LEU A 124 -8.15 24.02 -5.04
N LEU A 125 -7.03 23.44 -4.59
CA LEU A 125 -5.73 24.08 -4.67
C LEU A 125 -5.30 24.29 -6.12
N ALA A 126 -5.47 23.27 -6.97
CA ALA A 126 -5.20 23.38 -8.40
C ALA A 126 -6.12 24.42 -9.07
N TYR A 127 -7.41 24.46 -8.67
CA TYR A 127 -8.34 25.47 -9.16
C TYR A 127 -7.88 26.89 -8.82
N GLN A 128 -7.48 27.11 -7.57
CA GLN A 128 -6.97 28.40 -7.11
C GLN A 128 -5.69 28.82 -7.86
N GLU A 129 -4.82 27.86 -8.14
CA GLU A 129 -3.57 28.11 -8.88
C GLU A 129 -3.85 28.55 -10.34
N VAL A 130 -4.86 27.95 -10.99
CA VAL A 130 -5.22 28.24 -12.38
C VAL A 130 -6.09 29.52 -12.50
N HIS A 131 -7.05 29.71 -11.60
CA HIS A 131 -8.07 30.78 -11.72
C HIS A 131 -7.83 31.96 -10.77
N GLY A 132 -7.00 31.79 -9.75
CA GLY A 132 -6.67 32.84 -8.77
C GLY A 132 -7.70 33.01 -7.65
N ASP A 133 -8.82 32.30 -7.71
CA ASP A 133 -9.89 32.31 -6.69
C ASP A 133 -10.40 30.90 -6.37
N LEU A 134 -11.37 30.79 -5.48
CA LEU A 134 -12.04 29.54 -5.10
C LEU A 134 -13.54 29.56 -5.40
N GLU A 135 -13.99 30.46 -6.28
CA GLU A 135 -15.38 30.53 -6.74
C GLU A 135 -15.65 29.47 -7.81
N VAL A 136 -15.70 28.21 -7.39
CA VAL A 136 -15.89 27.08 -8.30
C VAL A 136 -17.35 27.02 -8.78
N PRO A 137 -17.63 27.13 -10.10
CA PRO A 137 -18.98 26.98 -10.64
C PRO A 137 -19.55 25.60 -10.33
N ARG A 138 -20.86 25.51 -10.05
CA ARG A 138 -21.52 24.25 -9.72
C ARG A 138 -21.38 23.18 -10.81
N ALA A 139 -21.27 23.59 -12.06
CA ALA A 139 -21.13 22.70 -13.22
C ALA A 139 -19.65 22.40 -13.57
N PHE A 140 -18.69 22.87 -12.76
CA PHE A 140 -17.28 22.64 -13.04
C PHE A 140 -16.93 21.16 -12.88
N VAL A 141 -16.30 20.60 -13.90
CA VAL A 141 -15.76 19.24 -13.90
C VAL A 141 -14.25 19.35 -13.99
N VAL A 142 -13.54 18.61 -13.15
CA VAL A 142 -12.08 18.60 -13.12
C VAL A 142 -11.54 18.06 -14.45
N PRO A 143 -10.70 18.82 -15.19
CA PRO A 143 -10.11 18.36 -16.43
C PRO A 143 -9.16 17.20 -16.23
N SER A 144 -9.04 16.33 -17.24
CA SER A 144 -8.11 15.20 -17.24
C SER A 144 -6.71 15.59 -17.73
N GLU A 145 -6.15 16.64 -17.15
CA GLU A 145 -4.83 17.19 -17.51
C GLU A 145 -4.16 17.85 -16.29
N ALA A 146 -2.86 18.05 -16.34
CA ALA A 146 -2.15 18.79 -15.30
C ALA A 146 -2.59 20.27 -15.27
N PRO A 147 -2.67 20.93 -14.11
CA PRO A 147 -2.16 20.51 -12.79
C PRO A 147 -3.15 19.70 -11.91
N TRP A 148 -4.22 19.22 -12.49
CA TRP A 148 -5.29 18.51 -11.75
C TRP A 148 -4.85 17.11 -11.32
N PRO A 149 -5.20 16.67 -10.09
CA PRO A 149 -4.86 15.33 -9.62
C PRO A 149 -5.60 14.27 -10.43
N GLU A 150 -4.89 13.24 -10.88
CA GLU A 150 -5.46 12.13 -11.69
C GLU A 150 -6.62 11.43 -11.00
N GLU A 151 -6.59 11.34 -9.66
CA GLU A 151 -7.62 10.70 -8.87
C GLU A 151 -8.96 11.47 -8.83
N ALA A 152 -8.96 12.72 -9.29
CA ALA A 152 -10.14 13.60 -9.29
C ALA A 152 -10.74 13.81 -10.69
N TRP A 153 -10.14 13.27 -11.75
CA TRP A 153 -10.60 13.44 -13.11
C TRP A 153 -12.03 12.89 -13.34
N GLY A 154 -12.90 13.65 -14.01
CA GLY A 154 -14.24 13.25 -14.44
C GLY A 154 -15.38 13.73 -13.58
#